data_e896321cdcc416b9d14c23402ad2cfbb
#
_entry.id   e896321cdcc416b9d14c23402ad2cfbb
#
_cell.length_a   1.000
_cell.length_b   1.000
_cell.length_c   1.000
_cell.angle_alpha   90.00
_cell.angle_beta   90.00
_cell.angle_gamma   90.00
#
_symmetry.space_group_name_H-M   'P 1'
#
loop_
_entity.id
_entity.type
_entity.pdbx_description
1 polymer ?
#
loop_
_entity_poly.entity_id
_entity_poly.type
_entity_poly.pdbx_seq_one_letter_code
_entity_poly.pdbx_strand_id
1 'polypeptide(L)'
;HGCKYCYASFMKRFTGHTEPWGTFLDVKHWPEIKNPRKYQGQRVVIGSVTDGYLPQEEQFQNTRKLLEQLKDSGAEILICTKSDLVVRDIDLLKEMEKVTVSWSINTLDEEFRADMDKAVSIERRLRAMKQVYDAGIRTVCFIAPVFPGITDFETIFHRVKDQCDLVWLENLNLRGGFKQEILDYIQEKHPDLTPLYQAIYQKGDRSYFRGLEQQAEQLAIENGCPF
;
A
#
# COMPACT_ATOMS: atom_id res chain seq x y z
N HIS A 1 0.27 -1.05 10.84
CA HIS A 1 -0.24 -2.39 10.54
C HIS A 1 0.76 -3.53 10.88
N GLY A 2 1.95 -3.23 11.40
CA GLY A 2 2.92 -4.23 11.82
C GLY A 2 3.35 -5.20 10.71
N CYS A 3 3.47 -4.71 9.47
CA CYS A 3 3.85 -5.54 8.34
C CYS A 3 5.26 -6.11 8.49
N LYS A 4 5.44 -7.43 8.36
CA LYS A 4 6.75 -8.09 8.42
C LYS A 4 7.71 -7.64 7.32
N TYR A 5 7.18 -7.24 6.17
CA TYR A 5 7.93 -6.75 5.01
C TYR A 5 8.09 -5.22 4.98
N CYS A 6 7.89 -4.53 6.10
CA CYS A 6 7.86 -3.06 6.11
C CYS A 6 9.23 -2.46 5.77
N TYR A 7 9.35 -1.88 4.58
CA TYR A 7 10.56 -1.18 4.17
C TYR A 7 10.91 0.01 5.09
N ALA A 8 9.90 0.64 5.70
CA ALA A 8 10.08 1.78 6.58
C ALA A 8 10.63 1.41 7.98
N SER A 9 10.88 0.14 8.26
CA SER A 9 11.43 -0.33 9.55
C SER A 9 12.75 0.37 9.93
N PHE A 10 13.53 0.84 8.96
CA PHE A 10 14.74 1.62 9.20
C PHE A 10 14.49 2.96 9.92
N MET A 11 13.26 3.48 9.85
CA MET A 11 12.87 4.73 10.52
C MET A 11 12.85 4.60 12.04
N LYS A 12 12.77 3.37 12.59
CA LYS A 12 12.83 3.13 14.03
C LYS A 12 14.01 3.85 14.69
N ARG A 13 15.17 3.87 14.05
CA ARG A 13 16.39 4.52 14.57
C ARG A 13 16.24 6.02 14.86
N PHE A 14 15.21 6.66 14.32
CA PHE A 14 14.93 8.09 14.50
C PHE A 14 13.78 8.37 15.49
N THR A 15 13.15 7.33 16.04
CA THR A 15 11.95 7.48 16.89
C THR A 15 12.29 7.52 18.39
N GLY A 16 13.47 7.04 18.78
CA GLY A 16 13.83 6.85 20.20
C GLY A 16 13.20 5.61 20.86
N HIS A 17 12.35 4.87 20.13
CA HIS A 17 11.72 3.66 20.65
C HIS A 17 12.69 2.47 20.70
N THR A 18 12.60 1.68 21.78
CA THR A 18 13.33 0.41 21.95
C THR A 18 12.51 -0.79 21.51
N GLU A 19 11.17 -0.68 21.54
CA GLU A 19 10.22 -1.71 21.18
C GLU A 19 10.38 -2.12 19.69
N PRO A 20 9.98 -3.34 19.30
CA PRO A 20 10.01 -3.77 17.91
C PRO A 20 9.21 -2.85 17.00
N TRP A 21 9.68 -2.67 15.75
CA TRP A 21 8.95 -1.89 14.74
C TRP A 21 7.55 -2.45 14.53
N GLY A 22 6.54 -1.56 14.49
CA GLY A 22 5.14 -1.92 14.32
C GLY A 22 4.41 -2.30 15.62
N THR A 23 5.06 -2.20 16.79
CA THR A 23 4.43 -2.44 18.09
C THR A 23 4.20 -1.17 18.92
N PHE A 24 4.61 -0.02 18.43
CA PHE A 24 4.39 1.30 19.03
C PHE A 24 3.75 2.27 18.03
N LEU A 25 3.16 3.34 18.52
CA LEU A 25 2.53 4.40 17.74
C LEU A 25 2.76 5.75 18.39
N ASP A 26 3.31 6.69 17.63
CA ASP A 26 3.40 8.11 17.98
C ASP A 26 2.28 8.89 17.30
N VAL A 27 1.41 9.50 18.09
CA VAL A 27 0.38 10.39 17.56
C VAL A 27 0.99 11.77 17.32
N LYS A 28 1.10 12.16 16.05
CA LYS A 28 1.64 13.45 15.64
C LYS A 28 0.54 14.48 15.46
N HIS A 29 0.72 15.63 16.08
CA HIS A 29 -0.15 16.78 15.88
C HIS A 29 0.58 17.78 14.99
N TRP A 30 0.00 18.06 13.83
CA TRP A 30 0.55 19.02 12.89
C TRP A 30 0.03 20.42 13.24
N PRO A 31 0.85 21.47 13.10
CA PRO A 31 0.36 22.83 13.19
C PRO A 31 -0.60 23.14 12.03
N GLU A 32 -1.50 24.08 12.23
CA GLU A 32 -2.39 24.55 11.18
C GLU A 32 -1.63 25.04 9.95
N ILE A 33 -2.12 24.68 8.77
CA ILE A 33 -1.55 25.11 7.49
C ILE A 33 -2.07 26.50 7.17
N LYS A 34 -1.31 27.55 7.55
CA LYS A 34 -1.69 28.94 7.34
C LYS A 34 -1.89 29.36 5.87
N ASN A 35 -1.19 28.70 4.95
CA ASN A 35 -1.28 28.98 3.51
C ASN A 35 -1.30 27.66 2.72
N PRO A 36 -2.48 27.04 2.53
CA PRO A 36 -2.59 25.80 1.77
C PRO A 36 -2.14 25.94 0.32
N ARG A 37 -2.36 27.10 -0.31
CA ARG A 37 -2.01 27.32 -1.72
C ARG A 37 -0.51 27.23 -2.03
N LYS A 38 0.37 27.26 -1.02
CA LYS A 38 1.80 26.96 -1.22
C LYS A 38 2.06 25.54 -1.77
N TYR A 39 1.09 24.63 -1.64
CA TYR A 39 1.16 23.28 -2.17
C TYR A 39 0.52 23.13 -3.56
N GLN A 40 0.04 24.21 -4.17
CA GLN A 40 -0.57 24.17 -5.49
C GLN A 40 0.38 23.54 -6.52
N GLY A 41 -0.11 22.55 -7.25
CA GLY A 41 0.66 21.79 -8.23
C GLY A 41 1.73 20.86 -7.64
N GLN A 42 1.85 20.76 -6.32
CA GLN A 42 2.75 19.80 -5.67
C GLN A 42 2.01 18.51 -5.35
N ARG A 43 2.75 17.40 -5.33
CA ARG A 43 2.22 16.10 -4.88
C ARG A 43 2.43 15.96 -3.37
N VAL A 44 1.33 15.70 -2.66
CA VAL A 44 1.32 15.38 -1.24
C VAL A 44 0.97 13.90 -1.08
N VAL A 45 1.89 13.13 -0.49
CA VAL A 45 1.69 11.69 -0.27
C VAL A 45 1.39 11.45 1.21
N ILE A 46 0.24 10.83 1.49
CA ILE A 46 -0.19 10.41 2.81
C ILE A 46 -0.08 8.89 2.89
N GLY A 47 0.58 8.36 3.93
CA GLY A 47 0.69 6.92 4.14
C GLY A 47 1.94 6.27 3.54
N SER A 48 2.95 7.04 3.10
CA SER A 48 4.20 6.47 2.54
C SER A 48 5.04 5.70 3.57
N VAL A 49 5.00 6.05 4.84
CA VAL A 49 5.75 5.38 5.92
C VAL A 49 4.80 4.70 6.91
N THR A 50 3.84 5.46 7.42
CA THR A 50 2.80 4.99 8.32
C THR A 50 1.46 5.23 7.67
N ASP A 51 0.58 4.23 7.67
CA ASP A 51 -0.77 4.37 7.13
C ASP A 51 -1.53 5.48 7.88
N GLY A 52 -2.05 6.45 7.15
CA GLY A 52 -2.83 7.55 7.71
C GLY A 52 -4.21 7.11 8.27
N TYR A 53 -4.64 5.89 7.91
CA TYR A 53 -5.93 5.32 8.33
C TYR A 53 -5.76 4.09 9.23
N LEU A 54 -4.75 4.11 10.11
CA LEU A 54 -4.69 3.15 11.22
C LEU A 54 -5.97 3.23 12.07
N PRO A 55 -6.34 2.17 12.84
CA PRO A 55 -7.55 2.19 13.66
C PRO A 55 -7.66 3.39 14.60
N GLN A 56 -6.52 3.92 15.08
CA GLN A 56 -6.47 5.09 15.95
C GLN A 56 -6.94 6.38 15.27
N GLU A 57 -6.96 6.42 13.94
CA GLU A 57 -7.48 7.56 13.18
C GLU A 57 -8.99 7.79 13.42
N GLU A 58 -9.74 6.76 13.82
CA GLU A 58 -11.14 6.93 14.27
C GLU A 58 -11.25 7.92 15.44
N GLN A 59 -10.30 7.82 16.38
CA GLN A 59 -10.28 8.66 17.58
C GLN A 59 -9.64 10.03 17.32
N PHE A 60 -8.46 10.05 16.69
CA PHE A 60 -7.65 11.28 16.58
C PHE A 60 -8.05 12.16 15.41
N GLN A 61 -8.56 11.59 14.34
CA GLN A 61 -8.99 12.27 13.09
C GLN A 61 -7.92 13.21 12.50
N ASN A 62 -6.65 12.85 12.66
CA ASN A 62 -5.54 13.69 12.21
C ASN A 62 -5.43 13.72 10.68
N THR A 63 -5.69 12.58 10.01
CA THR A 63 -5.72 12.51 8.55
C THR A 63 -6.88 13.31 7.99
N ARG A 64 -8.09 13.17 8.55
CA ARG A 64 -9.25 13.98 8.14
C ARG A 64 -8.99 15.47 8.30
N LYS A 65 -8.50 15.92 9.45
CA LYS A 65 -8.15 17.32 9.71
C LYS A 65 -7.09 17.85 8.74
N LEU A 66 -6.12 17.01 8.36
CA LEU A 66 -5.12 17.39 7.36
C LEU A 66 -5.77 17.55 5.97
N LEU A 67 -6.64 16.64 5.58
CA LEU A 67 -7.37 16.72 4.30
C LEU A 67 -8.26 17.96 4.24
N GLU A 68 -8.98 18.28 5.31
CA GLU A 68 -9.79 19.51 5.42
C GLU A 68 -8.95 20.78 5.17
N GLN A 69 -7.72 20.80 5.67
CA GLN A 69 -6.82 21.93 5.43
C GLN A 69 -6.24 21.97 4.00
N LEU A 70 -6.17 20.82 3.32
CA LEU A 70 -5.58 20.69 1.99
C LEU A 70 -6.62 20.75 0.86
N LYS A 71 -7.91 20.68 1.13
CA LYS A 71 -8.95 20.54 0.10
C LYS A 71 -8.89 21.63 -0.98
N ASP A 72 -8.63 22.89 -0.60
CA ASP A 72 -8.56 24.04 -1.51
C ASP A 72 -7.11 24.43 -1.87
N SER A 73 -6.15 23.54 -1.63
CA SER A 73 -4.73 23.84 -1.84
C SER A 73 -4.31 23.81 -3.31
N GLY A 74 -5.03 23.08 -4.18
CA GLY A 74 -4.63 22.76 -5.53
C GLY A 74 -3.46 21.75 -5.61
N ALA A 75 -3.19 21.02 -4.51
CA ALA A 75 -2.22 19.93 -4.49
C ALA A 75 -2.77 18.66 -5.14
N GLU A 76 -1.88 17.81 -5.64
CA GLU A 76 -2.22 16.42 -6.01
C GLU A 76 -2.08 15.54 -4.77
N ILE A 77 -3.17 15.01 -4.24
CA ILE A 77 -3.17 14.20 -3.04
C ILE A 77 -3.15 12.72 -3.42
N LEU A 78 -2.13 11.99 -2.94
CA LEU A 78 -2.05 10.54 -3.03
C LEU A 78 -2.15 9.94 -1.62
N ILE A 79 -3.17 9.14 -1.39
CA ILE A 79 -3.38 8.42 -0.14
C ILE A 79 -3.02 6.96 -0.37
N CYS A 80 -2.04 6.44 0.38
CA CYS A 80 -1.66 5.03 0.37
C CYS A 80 -2.16 4.35 1.65
N THR A 81 -2.98 3.30 1.52
CA THR A 81 -3.60 2.67 2.69
C THR A 81 -3.80 1.15 2.51
N LYS A 82 -3.93 0.45 3.63
CA LYS A 82 -4.45 -0.93 3.75
C LYS A 82 -5.77 -0.96 4.53
N SER A 83 -6.35 0.21 4.81
CA SER A 83 -7.53 0.36 5.65
C SER A 83 -8.79 0.60 4.83
N ASP A 84 -9.93 0.19 5.37
CA ASP A 84 -11.24 0.57 4.86
C ASP A 84 -11.79 1.86 5.51
N LEU A 85 -11.11 2.38 6.54
CA LEU A 85 -11.53 3.59 7.24
C LEU A 85 -11.55 4.85 6.35
N VAL A 86 -10.78 4.87 5.27
CA VAL A 86 -10.79 5.98 4.30
C VAL A 86 -12.16 6.26 3.70
N VAL A 87 -13.07 5.27 3.69
CA VAL A 87 -14.46 5.41 3.23
C VAL A 87 -15.22 6.47 4.04
N ARG A 88 -14.86 6.67 5.31
CA ARG A 88 -15.40 7.74 6.16
C ARG A 88 -15.26 9.13 5.53
N ASP A 89 -14.19 9.34 4.79
CA ASP A 89 -13.80 10.65 4.29
C ASP A 89 -14.15 10.86 2.80
N ILE A 90 -14.99 9.99 2.20
CA ILE A 90 -15.47 10.13 0.81
C ILE A 90 -16.12 11.48 0.56
N ASP A 91 -16.88 12.00 1.54
CA ASP A 91 -17.49 13.32 1.47
C ASP A 91 -16.47 14.41 1.16
N LEU A 92 -15.37 14.41 1.88
CA LEU A 92 -14.28 15.38 1.75
C LEU A 92 -13.42 15.12 0.49
N LEU A 93 -13.14 13.85 0.19
CA LEU A 93 -12.34 13.49 -0.98
C LEU A 93 -13.03 13.89 -2.30
N LYS A 94 -14.37 13.89 -2.36
CA LYS A 94 -15.15 14.34 -3.53
C LYS A 94 -15.04 15.84 -3.78
N GLU A 95 -14.71 16.63 -2.77
CA GLU A 95 -14.53 18.08 -2.90
C GLU A 95 -13.12 18.44 -3.43
N MET A 96 -12.20 17.48 -3.49
CA MET A 96 -10.82 17.69 -3.94
C MET A 96 -10.71 17.55 -5.45
N GLU A 97 -10.01 18.47 -6.11
CA GLU A 97 -9.81 18.46 -7.56
C GLU A 97 -8.94 17.29 -8.03
N LYS A 98 -7.89 16.94 -7.26
CA LYS A 98 -6.89 15.94 -7.62
C LYS A 98 -6.55 15.06 -6.42
N VAL A 99 -7.36 14.04 -6.21
CA VAL A 99 -7.10 13.04 -5.18
C VAL A 99 -7.09 11.65 -5.78
N THR A 100 -6.16 10.83 -5.31
CA THR A 100 -6.05 9.41 -5.65
C THR A 100 -5.94 8.61 -4.38
N VAL A 101 -6.71 7.52 -4.26
CA VAL A 101 -6.59 6.59 -3.16
C VAL A 101 -6.02 5.27 -3.69
N SER A 102 -4.93 4.81 -3.07
CA SER A 102 -4.20 3.62 -3.47
C SER A 102 -4.23 2.57 -2.37
N TRP A 103 -4.80 1.40 -2.67
CA TRP A 103 -4.81 0.26 -1.74
C TRP A 103 -3.69 -0.72 -2.04
N SER A 104 -2.92 -1.08 -1.00
CA SER A 104 -1.99 -2.20 -1.10
C SER A 104 -2.74 -3.53 -0.95
N ILE A 105 -2.79 -4.31 -2.05
CA ILE A 105 -3.39 -5.64 -2.14
C ILE A 105 -2.38 -6.54 -2.85
N ASN A 106 -1.63 -7.34 -2.12
CA ASN A 106 -0.55 -8.16 -2.67
C ASN A 106 -0.83 -9.66 -2.65
N THR A 107 -2.02 -10.04 -2.20
CA THR A 107 -2.52 -11.41 -2.20
C THR A 107 -4.05 -11.40 -2.10
N LEU A 108 -4.70 -12.47 -2.51
CA LEU A 108 -6.11 -12.78 -2.19
C LEU A 108 -6.20 -13.90 -1.14
N ASP A 109 -5.08 -14.45 -0.71
CA ASP A 109 -5.00 -15.44 0.37
C ASP A 109 -5.00 -14.72 1.73
N GLU A 110 -6.04 -14.95 2.50
CA GLU A 110 -6.25 -14.29 3.79
C GLU A 110 -5.35 -14.87 4.90
N GLU A 111 -4.93 -16.14 4.78
CA GLU A 111 -3.98 -16.74 5.72
C GLU A 111 -2.60 -16.11 5.54
N PHE A 112 -2.11 -16.06 4.29
CA PHE A 112 -0.86 -15.37 3.99
C PHE A 112 -0.90 -13.89 4.40
N ARG A 113 -2.01 -13.18 4.11
CA ARG A 113 -2.19 -11.80 4.54
C ARG A 113 -2.07 -11.67 6.06
N ALA A 114 -2.75 -12.54 6.84
CA ALA A 114 -2.73 -12.50 8.30
C ALA A 114 -1.34 -12.78 8.88
N ASP A 115 -0.56 -13.62 8.22
CA ASP A 115 0.85 -13.86 8.58
C ASP A 115 1.74 -12.65 8.31
N MET A 116 1.42 -11.84 7.28
CA MET A 116 2.26 -10.75 6.80
C MET A 116 1.92 -9.39 7.39
N ASP A 117 0.66 -9.08 7.68
CA ASP A 117 0.25 -7.79 8.26
C ASP A 117 -1.00 -7.91 9.16
N LYS A 118 -1.21 -6.89 9.99
CA LYS A 118 -2.35 -6.79 10.91
C LYS A 118 -3.40 -5.78 10.41
N ALA A 119 -3.40 -5.45 9.12
CA ALA A 119 -4.42 -4.58 8.56
C ALA A 119 -5.76 -5.31 8.40
N VAL A 120 -6.77 -4.61 7.89
CA VAL A 120 -8.08 -5.22 7.64
C VAL A 120 -7.99 -6.30 6.56
N SER A 121 -8.97 -7.22 6.54
CA SER A 121 -9.03 -8.32 5.57
C SER A 121 -9.02 -7.82 4.12
N ILE A 122 -8.59 -8.69 3.21
CA ILE A 122 -8.56 -8.38 1.77
C ILE A 122 -9.94 -7.98 1.27
N GLU A 123 -10.99 -8.70 1.68
CA GLU A 123 -12.35 -8.38 1.26
C GLU A 123 -12.82 -7.00 1.75
N ARG A 124 -12.41 -6.56 2.94
CA ARG A 124 -12.68 -5.19 3.42
C ARG A 124 -11.94 -4.14 2.58
N ARG A 125 -10.68 -4.40 2.21
CA ARG A 125 -9.89 -3.51 1.32
C ARG A 125 -10.55 -3.38 -0.05
N LEU A 126 -10.94 -4.50 -0.67
CA LEU A 126 -11.61 -4.54 -1.98
C LEU A 126 -12.95 -3.81 -1.95
N ARG A 127 -13.75 -4.03 -0.90
CA ARG A 127 -15.04 -3.34 -0.73
C ARG A 127 -14.85 -1.82 -0.58
N ALA A 128 -13.88 -1.39 0.22
CA ALA A 128 -13.57 0.01 0.40
C ALA A 128 -13.09 0.67 -0.91
N MET A 129 -12.21 -0.01 -1.65
CA MET A 129 -11.73 0.45 -2.95
C MET A 129 -12.90 0.65 -3.91
N LYS A 130 -13.81 -0.34 -4.00
CA LYS A 130 -15.00 -0.21 -4.85
C LYS A 130 -15.90 0.96 -4.45
N GLN A 131 -16.13 1.17 -3.16
CA GLN A 131 -16.96 2.29 -2.69
C GLN A 131 -16.37 3.65 -3.09
N VAL A 132 -15.05 3.80 -3.01
CA VAL A 132 -14.36 5.04 -3.39
C VAL A 132 -14.37 5.21 -4.92
N TYR A 133 -14.18 4.11 -5.67
CA TYR A 133 -14.29 4.11 -7.14
C TYR A 133 -15.70 4.50 -7.60
N ASP A 134 -16.74 3.87 -7.03
CA ASP A 134 -18.14 4.16 -7.34
C ASP A 134 -18.53 5.61 -6.95
N ALA A 135 -17.81 6.22 -6.02
CA ALA A 135 -17.97 7.63 -5.66
C ALA A 135 -17.31 8.61 -6.67
N GLY A 136 -16.66 8.08 -7.74
CA GLY A 136 -15.98 8.87 -8.76
C GLY A 136 -14.61 9.41 -8.35
N ILE A 137 -14.02 8.86 -7.30
CA ILE A 137 -12.67 9.21 -6.83
C ILE A 137 -11.67 8.27 -7.48
N ARG A 138 -10.59 8.82 -8.04
CA ARG A 138 -9.54 8.01 -8.66
C ARG A 138 -8.94 7.00 -7.70
N THR A 139 -8.92 5.73 -8.12
CA THR A 139 -8.45 4.60 -7.31
C THR A 139 -7.31 3.85 -7.98
N VAL A 140 -6.41 3.32 -7.15
CA VAL A 140 -5.29 2.50 -7.59
C VAL A 140 -5.25 1.22 -6.77
N CYS A 141 -5.17 0.07 -7.44
CA CYS A 141 -4.76 -1.17 -6.81
C CYS A 141 -3.23 -1.27 -6.87
N PHE A 142 -2.58 -1.18 -5.73
CA PHE A 142 -1.14 -1.27 -5.61
C PHE A 142 -0.77 -2.70 -5.15
N ILE A 143 -0.37 -3.54 -6.10
CA ILE A 143 0.06 -4.92 -5.83
C ILE A 143 1.51 -4.86 -5.31
N ALA A 144 1.65 -4.56 -4.03
CA ALA A 144 2.94 -4.29 -3.40
C ALA A 144 3.01 -4.77 -1.94
N PRO A 145 4.11 -5.46 -1.61
CA PRO A 145 5.11 -5.98 -2.54
C PRO A 145 4.64 -7.29 -3.21
N VAL A 146 5.14 -7.54 -4.43
CA VAL A 146 5.00 -8.84 -5.08
C VAL A 146 5.94 -9.85 -4.43
N PHE A 147 5.38 -10.87 -3.80
CA PHE A 147 6.11 -12.02 -3.26
C PHE A 147 6.29 -13.07 -4.36
N PRO A 148 7.55 -13.36 -4.80
CA PRO A 148 7.79 -14.34 -5.86
C PRO A 148 7.17 -15.69 -5.59
N GLY A 149 6.36 -16.20 -6.54
CA GLY A 149 5.68 -17.49 -6.43
C GLY A 149 4.47 -17.54 -5.50
N ILE A 150 4.16 -16.45 -4.77
CA ILE A 150 3.02 -16.37 -3.83
C ILE A 150 1.98 -15.35 -4.32
N THR A 151 2.42 -14.15 -4.73
CA THR A 151 1.50 -13.15 -5.28
C THR A 151 1.01 -13.60 -6.65
N ASP A 152 -0.23 -14.02 -6.73
CA ASP A 152 -0.94 -14.29 -7.99
C ASP A 152 -1.45 -12.98 -8.57
N PHE A 153 -0.58 -12.33 -9.33
CA PHE A 153 -0.84 -11.03 -9.92
C PHE A 153 -2.03 -11.06 -10.89
N GLU A 154 -2.14 -12.11 -11.72
CA GLU A 154 -3.18 -12.22 -12.73
C GLU A 154 -4.58 -12.33 -12.09
N THR A 155 -4.70 -13.19 -11.08
CA THR A 155 -5.96 -13.32 -10.31
C THR A 155 -6.33 -12.03 -9.59
N ILE A 156 -5.34 -11.32 -9.00
CA ILE A 156 -5.60 -10.01 -8.39
C ILE A 156 -6.07 -9.00 -9.43
N PHE A 157 -5.39 -8.92 -10.58
CA PHE A 157 -5.77 -8.01 -11.66
C PHE A 157 -7.21 -8.24 -12.11
N HIS A 158 -7.60 -9.48 -12.40
CA HIS A 158 -8.97 -9.82 -12.80
C HIS A 158 -10.00 -9.50 -11.71
N ARG A 159 -9.61 -9.59 -10.44
CA ARG A 159 -10.49 -9.26 -9.31
C ARG A 159 -10.74 -7.76 -9.17
N VAL A 160 -9.80 -6.90 -9.61
CA VAL A 160 -9.84 -5.46 -9.33
C VAL A 160 -10.06 -4.58 -10.55
N LYS A 161 -9.87 -5.06 -11.77
CA LYS A 161 -9.89 -4.26 -13.01
C LYS A 161 -11.16 -3.42 -13.22
N ASP A 162 -12.31 -3.87 -12.68
CA ASP A 162 -13.60 -3.18 -12.81
C ASP A 162 -13.92 -2.29 -11.59
N GLN A 163 -12.94 -2.05 -10.71
CA GLN A 163 -13.12 -1.26 -9.49
C GLN A 163 -11.89 -0.41 -9.12
N CYS A 164 -11.01 -0.17 -10.08
CA CYS A 164 -9.92 0.79 -9.96
C CYS A 164 -9.54 1.36 -11.34
N ASP A 165 -8.90 2.54 -11.33
CA ASP A 165 -8.47 3.24 -12.55
C ASP A 165 -7.08 2.83 -13.01
N LEU A 166 -6.30 2.23 -12.12
CA LEU A 166 -4.92 1.82 -12.38
C LEU A 166 -4.55 0.64 -11.48
N VAL A 167 -3.82 -0.31 -12.05
CA VAL A 167 -3.13 -1.36 -11.31
C VAL A 167 -1.63 -1.10 -11.38
N TRP A 168 -0.94 -1.09 -10.24
CA TRP A 168 0.49 -0.85 -10.16
C TRP A 168 1.17 -1.98 -9.39
N LEU A 169 2.36 -2.39 -9.84
CA LEU A 169 3.18 -3.43 -9.23
C LEU A 169 4.44 -2.84 -8.59
N GLU A 170 4.84 -3.40 -7.45
CA GLU A 170 6.16 -3.18 -6.88
C GLU A 170 6.74 -4.50 -6.36
N ASN A 171 7.97 -4.78 -6.78
CA ASN A 171 8.67 -6.00 -6.40
C ASN A 171 9.05 -6.00 -4.92
N LEU A 172 8.98 -7.15 -4.27
CA LEU A 172 9.51 -7.33 -2.91
C LEU A 172 11.01 -7.03 -2.90
N ASN A 173 11.39 -6.02 -2.10
CA ASN A 173 12.77 -5.58 -1.94
C ASN A 173 13.29 -5.99 -0.56
N LEU A 174 13.93 -7.14 -0.46
CA LEU A 174 14.48 -7.66 0.79
C LEU A 174 15.78 -6.94 1.18
N ARG A 175 15.63 -5.78 1.80
CA ARG A 175 16.74 -4.98 2.36
C ARG A 175 16.52 -4.70 3.83
N GLY A 176 17.61 -4.66 4.61
CA GLY A 176 17.53 -4.33 6.04
C GLY A 176 17.10 -5.48 6.94
N GLY A 177 16.57 -5.12 8.12
CA GLY A 177 16.37 -6.06 9.21
C GLY A 177 15.30 -7.13 9.00
N PHE A 178 14.31 -6.88 8.15
CA PHE A 178 13.22 -7.84 7.90
C PHE A 178 13.56 -8.92 6.86
N LYS A 179 14.71 -8.80 6.17
CA LYS A 179 15.13 -9.76 5.13
C LYS A 179 15.15 -11.19 5.66
N GLN A 180 15.80 -11.40 6.80
CA GLN A 180 15.96 -12.76 7.34
C GLN A 180 14.61 -13.32 7.79
N GLU A 181 13.77 -12.52 8.43
CA GLU A 181 12.43 -12.94 8.85
C GLU A 181 11.59 -13.45 7.68
N ILE A 182 11.63 -12.75 6.53
CA ILE A 182 10.91 -13.18 5.34
C ILE A 182 11.53 -14.46 4.74
N LEU A 183 12.86 -14.58 4.68
CA LEU A 183 13.50 -15.77 4.17
C LEU A 183 13.22 -17.00 5.05
N ASP A 184 13.21 -16.83 6.37
CA ASP A 184 12.88 -17.89 7.32
C ASP A 184 11.41 -18.32 7.15
N TYR A 185 10.48 -17.35 7.02
CA TYR A 185 9.08 -17.63 6.72
C TYR A 185 8.89 -18.44 5.44
N ILE A 186 9.59 -18.06 4.35
CA ILE A 186 9.52 -18.79 3.09
C ILE A 186 10.07 -20.23 3.26
N GLN A 187 11.18 -20.38 3.96
CA GLN A 187 11.75 -21.69 4.21
C GLN A 187 10.82 -22.57 5.03
N GLU A 188 10.11 -22.03 5.98
CA GLU A 188 9.18 -22.76 6.88
C GLU A 188 7.87 -23.11 6.20
N LYS A 189 7.23 -22.12 5.56
CA LYS A 189 5.85 -22.22 5.04
C LYS A 189 5.77 -22.60 3.56
N HIS A 190 6.79 -22.26 2.78
CA HIS A 190 6.86 -22.48 1.34
C HIS A 190 8.23 -23.01 0.92
N PRO A 191 8.66 -24.16 1.46
CA PRO A 191 10.02 -24.69 1.26
C PRO A 191 10.38 -24.92 -0.22
N ASP A 192 9.40 -25.22 -1.06
CA ASP A 192 9.50 -25.35 -2.52
C ASP A 192 9.93 -24.06 -3.22
N LEU A 193 9.63 -22.89 -2.65
CA LEU A 193 10.03 -21.58 -3.17
C LEU A 193 11.43 -21.14 -2.71
N THR A 194 12.04 -21.84 -1.76
CA THR A 194 13.38 -21.48 -1.23
C THR A 194 14.42 -21.31 -2.34
N PRO A 195 14.53 -22.21 -3.36
CA PRO A 195 15.49 -22.02 -4.45
C PRO A 195 15.25 -20.75 -5.27
N LEU A 196 13.98 -20.37 -5.50
CA LEU A 196 13.59 -19.13 -6.21
C LEU A 196 14.06 -17.90 -5.43
N TYR A 197 13.79 -17.85 -4.11
CA TYR A 197 14.20 -16.73 -3.25
C TYR A 197 15.73 -16.62 -3.15
N GLN A 198 16.45 -17.74 -3.10
CA GLN A 198 17.91 -17.75 -3.14
C GLN A 198 18.43 -17.20 -4.47
N ALA A 199 17.86 -17.62 -5.61
CA ALA A 199 18.25 -17.11 -6.92
C ALA A 199 18.06 -15.59 -7.00
N ILE A 200 16.91 -15.08 -6.59
CA ILE A 200 16.58 -13.65 -6.66
C ILE A 200 17.42 -12.82 -5.67
N TYR A 201 17.41 -13.18 -4.38
CA TYR A 201 17.89 -12.31 -3.30
C TYR A 201 19.33 -12.59 -2.83
N GLN A 202 19.92 -13.71 -3.22
CA GLN A 202 21.32 -14.03 -2.91
C GLN A 202 22.22 -14.00 -4.16
N LYS A 203 21.70 -14.50 -5.32
CA LYS A 203 22.45 -14.53 -6.58
C LYS A 203 22.15 -13.35 -7.50
N GLY A 204 21.13 -12.56 -7.21
CA GLY A 204 20.76 -11.36 -7.98
C GLY A 204 20.05 -11.67 -9.30
N ASP A 205 19.45 -12.85 -9.45
CA ASP A 205 18.68 -13.22 -10.63
C ASP A 205 17.40 -12.37 -10.73
N ARG A 206 17.23 -11.68 -11.83
CA ARG A 206 16.07 -10.82 -12.10
C ARG A 206 15.10 -11.41 -13.13
N SER A 207 15.32 -12.65 -13.57
CA SER A 207 14.51 -13.28 -14.62
C SER A 207 13.03 -13.36 -14.22
N TYR A 208 12.74 -13.69 -12.97
CA TYR A 208 11.38 -13.74 -12.44
C TYR A 208 10.65 -12.40 -12.62
N PHE A 209 11.25 -11.30 -12.17
CA PHE A 209 10.60 -9.99 -12.24
C PHE A 209 10.48 -9.46 -13.67
N ARG A 210 11.44 -9.76 -14.56
CA ARG A 210 11.32 -9.45 -16.00
C ARG A 210 10.17 -10.21 -16.65
N GLY A 211 10.01 -11.49 -16.31
CA GLY A 211 8.86 -12.27 -16.77
C GLY A 211 7.53 -11.72 -16.28
N LEU A 212 7.47 -11.30 -15.00
CA LEU A 212 6.30 -10.68 -14.42
C LEU A 212 5.95 -9.35 -15.11
N GLU A 213 6.93 -8.49 -15.39
CA GLU A 213 6.74 -7.23 -16.12
C GLU A 213 6.13 -7.48 -17.51
N GLN A 214 6.65 -8.47 -18.27
CA GLN A 214 6.11 -8.84 -19.57
C GLN A 214 4.66 -9.37 -19.50
N GLN A 215 4.36 -10.22 -18.51
CA GLN A 215 3.00 -10.71 -18.28
C GLN A 215 2.04 -9.56 -17.92
N ALA A 216 2.49 -8.62 -17.10
CA ALA A 216 1.72 -7.47 -16.72
C ALA A 216 1.39 -6.55 -17.89
N GLU A 217 2.38 -6.26 -18.74
CA GLU A 217 2.20 -5.48 -19.99
C GLU A 217 1.22 -6.17 -20.93
N GLN A 218 1.35 -7.47 -21.13
CA GLN A 218 0.45 -8.24 -22.00
C GLN A 218 -0.98 -8.20 -21.47
N LEU A 219 -1.19 -8.40 -20.16
CA LEU A 219 -2.49 -8.39 -19.53
C LEU A 219 -3.17 -7.00 -19.63
N ALA A 220 -2.38 -5.94 -19.50
CA ALA A 220 -2.86 -4.57 -19.65
C ALA A 220 -3.35 -4.30 -21.08
N ILE A 221 -2.59 -4.73 -22.08
CA ILE A 221 -2.96 -4.59 -23.51
C ILE A 221 -4.26 -5.35 -23.79
N GLU A 222 -4.37 -6.60 -23.37
CA GLU A 222 -5.53 -7.46 -23.63
C GLU A 222 -6.82 -6.92 -22.98
N ASN A 223 -6.70 -6.21 -21.86
CA ASN A 223 -7.86 -5.69 -21.13
C ASN A 223 -8.09 -4.18 -21.32
N GLY A 224 -7.25 -3.49 -22.11
CA GLY A 224 -7.35 -2.04 -22.31
C GLY A 224 -7.22 -1.23 -21.01
N CYS A 225 -6.56 -1.80 -20.02
CA CYS A 225 -6.34 -1.19 -18.70
C CYS A 225 -4.95 -0.55 -18.65
N PRO A 226 -4.79 0.71 -18.28
CA PRO A 226 -3.46 1.31 -18.11
C PRO A 226 -2.71 0.63 -16.96
N PHE A 227 -1.42 0.43 -17.21
CA PHE A 227 -0.49 -0.24 -16.31
C PHE A 227 0.60 0.73 -15.89
#